data_a1b595cc501c0f1b720117330ae6b466
#
_entry.id   a1b595cc501c0f1b720117330ae6b466
#
_cell.length_a   1.000
_cell.length_b   1.000
_cell.length_c   1.000
_cell.angle_alpha   90.00
_cell.angle_beta   90.00
_cell.angle_gamma   90.00
#
_symmetry.space_group_name_H-M   'P 1'
#
loop_
_entity.id
_entity.type
_entity.pdbx_description
1 polymer ?
#
loop_
_entity_poly.entity_id
_entity_poly.type
_entity_poly.pdbx_seq_one_letter_code
_entity_poly.pdbx_strand_id
1 'polypeptide(L)'
;MGKVFIVGIGPGNEENRTIRADRALQACDVIAGYPVYVDLVKDRYPGKELVSTPMTQEARRCQMALDLAKSGKTVALVCSGDSGIYGMAALVYELRGENSEPEVEVVPGLTAACSGGAVLGAPLTHDFAVISLSDRLTPWETIENRLRCAAEGNFAIAIYNPASHGRPDHLKRACDILLRVLPEERLCGIVRNIGREGQSSRILTLGELQAADVDMFCTVFVGNSSTKVVNGALITPRGYRNV
;
A
#
# COMPACT_ATOMS: atom_id res chain seq x y z
N MET A 1 28.12 8.14 -12.92
CA MET A 1 27.55 6.84 -12.51
C MET A 1 26.06 7.01 -12.40
N GLY A 2 25.31 5.99 -12.77
CA GLY A 2 23.85 6.04 -12.70
C GLY A 2 23.34 5.79 -11.28
N LYS A 3 22.05 6.08 -11.06
CA LYS A 3 21.40 5.99 -9.77
C LYS A 3 19.99 5.41 -9.91
N VAL A 4 19.53 4.64 -8.94
CA VAL A 4 18.14 4.19 -8.83
C VAL A 4 17.46 4.91 -7.67
N PHE A 5 16.45 5.70 -7.97
CA PHE A 5 15.47 6.15 -6.99
C PHE A 5 14.33 5.14 -6.95
N ILE A 6 14.02 4.59 -5.78
CA ILE A 6 12.84 3.73 -5.59
C ILE A 6 11.76 4.63 -5.01
N VAL A 7 10.82 5.06 -5.86
CA VAL A 7 9.94 6.18 -5.58
C VAL A 7 8.54 5.71 -5.21
N GLY A 8 8.13 5.99 -3.97
CA GLY A 8 6.73 5.92 -3.58
C GLY A 8 5.98 7.14 -4.14
N ILE A 9 5.06 6.90 -5.08
CA ILE A 9 4.32 7.97 -5.76
C ILE A 9 3.03 8.41 -5.04
N GLY A 10 2.78 7.86 -3.87
CA GLY A 10 1.53 8.07 -3.14
C GLY A 10 0.35 7.30 -3.75
N PRO A 11 -0.90 7.63 -3.37
CA PRO A 11 -2.07 6.84 -3.76
C PRO A 11 -2.47 7.00 -5.22
N GLY A 12 -2.13 8.12 -5.88
CA GLY A 12 -2.41 8.32 -7.30
C GLY A 12 -2.52 9.76 -7.76
N ASN A 13 -3.02 10.68 -6.93
CA ASN A 13 -3.11 12.10 -7.25
C ASN A 13 -1.80 12.86 -6.95
N GLU A 14 -1.65 14.01 -7.58
CA GLU A 14 -0.46 14.86 -7.42
C GLU A 14 -0.35 15.47 -6.01
N GLU A 15 -1.47 15.87 -5.42
CA GLU A 15 -1.54 16.51 -4.11
C GLU A 15 -0.96 15.63 -2.99
N ASN A 16 -1.08 14.32 -3.14
CA ASN A 16 -0.56 13.32 -2.19
C ASN A 16 0.84 12.79 -2.56
N ARG A 17 1.47 13.36 -3.59
CA ARG A 17 2.86 13.05 -3.94
C ARG A 17 3.80 13.89 -3.09
N THR A 18 4.82 13.27 -2.50
CA THR A 18 5.82 14.03 -1.74
C THR A 18 6.66 14.90 -2.67
N ILE A 19 7.10 16.07 -2.19
CA ILE A 19 8.01 16.95 -2.95
C ILE A 19 9.31 16.21 -3.31
N ARG A 20 9.77 15.29 -2.46
CA ARG A 20 10.95 14.47 -2.74
C ARG A 20 10.71 13.49 -3.89
N ALA A 21 9.53 12.87 -3.96
CA ALA A 21 9.15 12.00 -5.08
C ALA A 21 9.06 12.79 -6.40
N ASP A 22 8.46 13.98 -6.36
CA ASP A 22 8.39 14.87 -7.53
C ASP A 22 9.80 15.25 -8.02
N ARG A 23 10.71 15.65 -7.13
CA ARG A 23 12.10 15.97 -7.48
C ARG A 23 12.86 14.78 -8.07
N ALA A 24 12.68 13.57 -7.53
CA ALA A 24 13.30 12.36 -8.06
C ALA A 24 12.80 12.03 -9.47
N LEU A 25 11.49 12.18 -9.71
CA LEU A 25 10.88 11.98 -11.03
C LEU A 25 11.32 13.06 -12.05
N GLN A 26 11.52 14.29 -11.61
CA GLN A 26 12.07 15.35 -12.47
C GLN A 26 13.53 15.09 -12.87
N ALA A 27 14.35 14.61 -11.94
CA ALA A 27 15.79 14.42 -12.12
C ALA A 27 16.14 13.12 -12.89
N CYS A 28 15.24 12.14 -13.01
CA CYS A 28 15.54 10.87 -13.67
C CYS A 28 15.56 10.99 -15.20
N ASP A 29 16.28 10.07 -15.85
CA ASP A 29 16.26 9.86 -17.31
C ASP A 29 15.16 8.86 -17.68
N VAL A 30 14.91 7.88 -16.81
CA VAL A 30 14.02 6.75 -17.04
C VAL A 30 13.01 6.62 -15.90
N ILE A 31 11.73 6.45 -16.24
CA ILE A 31 10.67 6.05 -15.29
C ILE A 31 10.36 4.58 -15.55
N ALA A 32 10.64 3.73 -14.56
CA ALA A 32 10.39 2.30 -14.62
C ALA A 32 9.28 1.91 -13.62
N GLY A 33 8.38 0.98 -14.00
CA GLY A 33 7.31 0.60 -13.09
C GLY A 33 6.35 -0.44 -13.66
N TYR A 34 5.31 -0.75 -12.88
CA TYR A 34 4.13 -1.42 -13.39
C TYR A 34 3.34 -0.44 -14.28
N PRO A 35 2.78 -0.88 -15.45
CA PRO A 35 2.16 0.04 -16.41
C PRO A 35 1.18 1.02 -15.77
N VAL A 36 0.25 0.54 -14.94
CA VAL A 36 -0.74 1.39 -14.26
C VAL A 36 -0.08 2.48 -13.39
N TYR A 37 1.08 2.22 -12.79
CA TYR A 37 1.77 3.20 -11.93
C TYR A 37 2.59 4.19 -12.77
N VAL A 38 3.17 3.75 -13.88
CA VAL A 38 3.83 4.62 -14.86
C VAL A 38 2.80 5.59 -15.46
N ASP A 39 1.60 5.10 -15.79
CA ASP A 39 0.51 5.93 -16.34
C ASP A 39 0.06 7.04 -15.37
N LEU A 40 0.16 6.85 -14.06
CA LEU A 40 -0.17 7.89 -13.07
C LEU A 40 0.82 9.07 -13.04
N VAL A 41 1.98 8.93 -13.68
CA VAL A 41 3.03 9.96 -13.59
C VAL A 41 3.56 10.44 -14.95
N LYS A 42 3.48 9.65 -16.01
CA LYS A 42 4.14 9.90 -17.30
C LYS A 42 3.86 11.28 -17.90
N ASP A 43 2.60 11.72 -17.85
CA ASP A 43 2.18 12.97 -18.51
C ASP A 43 2.73 14.22 -17.82
N ARG A 44 3.07 14.12 -16.53
CA ARG A 44 3.68 15.20 -15.77
C ARG A 44 5.18 15.34 -16.02
N TYR A 45 5.85 14.29 -16.47
CA TYR A 45 7.30 14.29 -16.71
C TYR A 45 7.60 13.93 -18.17
N PRO A 46 7.27 14.84 -19.11
CA PRO A 46 7.46 14.56 -20.54
C PRO A 46 8.94 14.39 -20.89
N GLY A 47 9.22 13.63 -21.93
CA GLY A 47 10.58 13.38 -22.43
C GLY A 47 11.38 12.34 -21.66
N LYS A 48 10.81 11.69 -20.63
CA LYS A 48 11.45 10.56 -19.95
C LYS A 48 11.27 9.27 -20.74
N GLU A 49 12.29 8.42 -20.73
CA GLU A 49 12.15 7.05 -21.23
C GLU A 49 11.24 6.26 -20.27
N LEU A 50 10.25 5.55 -20.82
CA LEU A 50 9.30 4.77 -20.03
C LEU A 50 9.60 3.27 -20.19
N VAL A 51 9.81 2.58 -19.07
CA VAL A 51 10.09 1.14 -19.04
C VAL A 51 9.09 0.46 -18.13
N SER A 52 8.37 -0.53 -18.64
CA SER A 52 7.38 -1.25 -17.83
C SER A 52 7.45 -2.76 -18.04
N THR A 53 7.07 -3.50 -17.00
CA THR A 53 6.89 -4.95 -17.06
C THR A 53 5.53 -5.31 -16.49
N PRO A 54 4.90 -6.41 -16.95
CA PRO A 54 3.63 -6.89 -16.41
C PRO A 54 3.67 -7.16 -14.90
N MET A 55 2.49 -7.34 -14.32
CA MET A 55 2.34 -7.81 -12.94
C MET A 55 3.07 -9.16 -12.77
N THR A 56 3.55 -9.45 -11.56
CA THR A 56 4.31 -10.65 -11.19
C THR A 56 5.74 -10.72 -11.76
N GLN A 57 6.23 -9.64 -12.36
CA GLN A 57 7.60 -9.54 -12.86
C GLN A 57 8.42 -8.50 -12.06
N GLU A 58 8.20 -8.41 -10.75
CA GLU A 58 8.85 -7.43 -9.86
C GLU A 58 10.37 -7.60 -9.88
N ALA A 59 10.88 -8.83 -9.77
CA ALA A 59 12.32 -9.11 -9.81
C ALA A 59 12.96 -8.68 -11.14
N ARG A 60 12.31 -8.98 -12.28
CA ARG A 60 12.77 -8.53 -13.59
C ARG A 60 12.78 -6.99 -13.70
N ARG A 61 11.74 -6.35 -13.19
CA ARG A 61 11.62 -4.88 -13.19
C ARG A 61 12.71 -4.21 -12.37
N CYS A 62 12.99 -4.74 -11.17
CA CYS A 62 14.08 -4.26 -10.31
C CYS A 62 15.44 -4.48 -10.98
N GLN A 63 15.69 -5.65 -11.57
CA GLN A 63 16.93 -5.93 -12.28
C GLN A 63 17.14 -4.99 -13.46
N MET A 64 16.11 -4.75 -14.29
CA MET A 64 16.18 -3.80 -15.40
C MET A 64 16.52 -2.37 -14.91
N ALA A 65 15.96 -1.92 -13.78
CA ALA A 65 16.29 -0.62 -13.20
C ALA A 65 17.76 -0.54 -12.77
N LEU A 66 18.28 -1.59 -12.14
CA LEU A 66 19.69 -1.68 -11.77
C LEU A 66 20.62 -1.70 -12.99
N ASP A 67 20.28 -2.44 -14.05
CA ASP A 67 21.11 -2.55 -15.26
C ASP A 67 21.13 -1.22 -16.04
N LEU A 68 20.01 -0.52 -16.14
CA LEU A 68 19.95 0.82 -16.70
C LEU A 68 20.81 1.82 -15.90
N ALA A 69 20.79 1.73 -14.56
CA ALA A 69 21.64 2.58 -13.73
C ALA A 69 23.12 2.23 -13.88
N LYS A 70 23.51 0.95 -14.00
CA LYS A 70 24.88 0.55 -14.33
C LYS A 70 25.36 1.10 -15.67
N SER A 71 24.46 1.29 -16.64
CA SER A 71 24.79 1.94 -17.93
C SER A 71 24.92 3.47 -17.84
N GLY A 72 24.79 4.06 -16.66
CA GLY A 72 24.96 5.49 -16.40
C GLY A 72 23.68 6.31 -16.32
N LYS A 73 22.49 5.71 -16.48
CA LYS A 73 21.19 6.41 -16.39
C LYS A 73 20.75 6.61 -14.96
N THR A 74 20.02 7.70 -14.70
CA THR A 74 19.26 7.89 -13.45
C THR A 74 17.86 7.34 -13.64
N VAL A 75 17.47 6.34 -12.85
CA VAL A 75 16.20 5.61 -12.97
C VAL A 75 15.29 5.89 -11.78
N ALA A 76 14.05 6.29 -12.02
CA ALA A 76 12.99 6.32 -11.02
C ALA A 76 12.14 5.04 -11.15
N LEU A 77 12.32 4.11 -10.21
CA LEU A 77 11.50 2.90 -10.10
C LEU A 77 10.26 3.21 -9.25
N VAL A 78 9.11 3.36 -9.88
CA VAL A 78 7.88 3.84 -9.23
C VAL A 78 7.08 2.71 -8.57
N CYS A 79 6.63 2.97 -7.33
CA CYS A 79 5.74 2.13 -6.55
C CYS A 79 4.49 2.94 -6.18
N SER A 80 3.29 2.38 -6.29
CA SER A 80 2.08 2.98 -5.71
C SER A 80 2.20 3.02 -4.19
N GLY A 81 1.69 4.07 -3.56
CA GLY A 81 1.81 4.27 -2.13
C GLY A 81 3.26 4.55 -1.72
N ASP A 82 3.78 3.76 -0.81
CA ASP A 82 5.16 3.81 -0.32
C ASP A 82 6.02 2.71 -0.92
N SER A 83 7.28 3.01 -1.20
CA SER A 83 8.21 2.06 -1.82
C SER A 83 8.75 0.99 -0.85
N GLY A 84 8.68 1.24 0.46
CA GLY A 84 9.12 0.33 1.53
C GLY A 84 7.98 -0.48 2.16
N ILE A 85 6.71 -0.11 1.92
CA ILE A 85 5.55 -0.83 2.46
C ILE A 85 4.91 -1.66 1.35
N TYR A 86 5.21 -2.96 1.31
CA TYR A 86 4.84 -3.89 0.23
C TYR A 86 5.24 -3.41 -1.17
N GLY A 87 6.22 -2.51 -1.25
CA GLY A 87 6.82 -2.02 -2.47
C GLY A 87 8.09 -2.80 -2.85
N MET A 88 8.87 -2.24 -3.77
CA MET A 88 10.03 -2.92 -4.35
C MET A 88 11.36 -2.56 -3.67
N ALA A 89 11.38 -1.74 -2.59
CA ALA A 89 12.63 -1.26 -2.02
C ALA A 89 13.52 -2.40 -1.51
N ALA A 90 12.99 -3.33 -0.72
CA ALA A 90 13.75 -4.48 -0.22
C ALA A 90 14.31 -5.33 -1.37
N LEU A 91 13.49 -5.62 -2.39
CA LEU A 91 13.89 -6.44 -3.53
C LEU A 91 15.04 -5.81 -4.34
N VAL A 92 15.06 -4.48 -4.50
CA VAL A 92 16.17 -3.79 -5.17
C VAL A 92 17.47 -3.97 -4.37
N TYR A 93 17.42 -3.83 -3.03
CA TYR A 93 18.60 -4.07 -2.19
C TYR A 93 19.06 -5.51 -2.23
N GLU A 94 18.15 -6.48 -2.21
CA GLU A 94 18.47 -7.91 -2.33
C GLU A 94 19.17 -8.22 -3.67
N LEU A 95 18.66 -7.70 -4.78
CA LEU A 95 19.23 -7.92 -6.12
C LEU A 95 20.56 -7.19 -6.33
N ARG A 96 20.73 -6.00 -5.73
CA ARG A 96 22.01 -5.29 -5.76
C ARG A 96 23.09 -6.02 -4.96
N GLY A 97 22.71 -6.71 -3.89
CA GLY A 97 23.60 -7.38 -2.97
C GLY A 97 24.55 -6.40 -2.26
N GLU A 98 25.76 -6.87 -1.97
CA GLU A 98 26.79 -6.08 -1.29
C GLU A 98 27.54 -5.08 -2.20
N ASN A 99 27.18 -5.03 -3.50
CA ASN A 99 27.79 -4.09 -4.41
C ASN A 99 27.43 -2.65 -4.02
N SER A 100 28.39 -1.73 -4.02
CA SER A 100 28.17 -0.31 -3.76
C SER A 100 27.46 0.39 -4.94
N GLU A 101 27.58 -0.16 -6.14
CA GLU A 101 27.08 0.40 -7.40
C GLU A 101 25.99 -0.47 -8.05
N PRO A 102 24.97 0.15 -8.65
CA PRO A 102 24.71 1.59 -8.68
C PRO A 102 24.22 2.13 -7.33
N GLU A 103 24.29 3.44 -7.13
CA GLU A 103 23.69 4.09 -5.97
C GLU A 103 22.19 3.85 -5.96
N VAL A 104 21.65 3.50 -4.79
CA VAL A 104 20.21 3.26 -4.59
C VAL A 104 19.70 4.17 -3.48
N GLU A 105 18.62 4.89 -3.75
CA GLU A 105 17.95 5.77 -2.78
C GLU A 105 16.47 5.45 -2.70
N VAL A 106 15.98 5.21 -1.49
CA VAL A 106 14.54 5.03 -1.21
C VAL A 106 13.90 6.39 -0.99
N VAL A 107 12.89 6.69 -1.78
CA VAL A 107 12.08 7.89 -1.67
C VAL A 107 10.70 7.50 -1.16
N PRO A 108 10.33 7.90 0.07
CA PRO A 108 9.07 7.49 0.68
C PRO A 108 7.87 8.13 -0.02
N GLY A 109 6.75 7.43 0.03
CA GLY A 109 5.46 7.92 -0.44
C GLY A 109 4.36 7.76 0.60
N LEU A 110 3.19 8.35 0.35
CA LEU A 110 2.03 8.23 1.22
C LEU A 110 1.37 6.86 1.01
N THR A 111 1.56 5.96 1.96
CA THR A 111 1.00 4.61 1.91
C THR A 111 -0.53 4.58 2.01
N ALA A 112 -1.16 3.55 1.46
CA ALA A 112 -2.62 3.38 1.47
C ALA A 112 -3.23 3.36 2.88
N ALA A 113 -2.52 2.89 3.91
CA ALA A 113 -2.99 2.97 5.30
C ALA A 113 -3.23 4.42 5.72
N CYS A 114 -2.27 5.32 5.45
CA CYS A 114 -2.42 6.73 5.81
C CYS A 114 -3.44 7.44 4.92
N SER A 115 -3.33 7.31 3.61
CA SER A 115 -4.20 8.01 2.66
C SER A 115 -5.65 7.50 2.70
N GLY A 116 -5.87 6.20 2.80
CA GLY A 116 -7.20 5.62 2.94
C GLY A 116 -7.80 5.87 4.33
N GLY A 117 -6.97 5.85 5.38
CA GLY A 117 -7.39 6.24 6.71
C GLY A 117 -7.94 7.67 6.75
N ALA A 118 -7.27 8.61 6.07
CA ALA A 118 -7.71 10.00 5.97
C ALA A 118 -9.06 10.17 5.23
N VAL A 119 -9.35 9.31 4.25
CA VAL A 119 -10.67 9.31 3.56
C VAL A 119 -11.80 8.88 4.51
N LEU A 120 -11.54 7.95 5.42
CA LEU A 120 -12.51 7.48 6.41
C LEU A 120 -12.62 8.39 7.63
N GLY A 121 -11.61 9.19 7.93
CA GLY A 121 -11.48 10.02 9.13
C GLY A 121 -10.15 9.80 9.83
N ALA A 122 -10.15 9.14 10.98
CA ALA A 122 -8.94 8.86 11.77
C ALA A 122 -8.97 7.45 12.42
N PRO A 123 -9.09 6.36 11.64
CA PRO A 123 -9.22 5.01 12.18
C PRO A 123 -7.93 4.45 12.81
N LEU A 124 -6.77 5.05 12.49
CA LEU A 124 -5.44 4.56 12.89
C LEU A 124 -4.74 5.47 13.91
N THR A 125 -5.49 6.24 14.70
CA THR A 125 -4.92 7.20 15.67
C THR A 125 -4.32 6.51 16.90
N HIS A 126 -4.61 5.23 17.13
CA HIS A 126 -4.01 4.37 18.15
C HIS A 126 -3.06 3.34 17.49
N ASP A 127 -2.55 2.38 18.26
CA ASP A 127 -1.68 1.33 17.72
C ASP A 127 -2.39 0.54 16.61
N PHE A 128 -1.70 0.30 15.53
CA PHE A 128 -2.26 -0.42 14.38
C PHE A 128 -1.27 -1.35 13.70
N ALA A 129 -1.79 -2.38 13.05
CA ALA A 129 -1.05 -3.32 12.25
C ALA A 129 -1.37 -3.12 10.76
N VAL A 130 -0.37 -3.28 9.89
CA VAL A 130 -0.54 -3.35 8.44
C VAL A 130 -0.31 -4.79 8.01
N ILE A 131 -1.34 -5.41 7.40
CA ILE A 131 -1.30 -6.83 7.01
C ILE A 131 -1.74 -6.97 5.55
N SER A 132 -0.91 -7.64 4.74
CA SER A 132 -1.27 -8.01 3.38
C SER A 132 -1.89 -9.40 3.35
N LEU A 133 -3.01 -9.57 2.61
CA LEU A 133 -3.61 -10.88 2.36
C LEU A 133 -2.97 -11.61 1.16
N SER A 134 -1.92 -11.05 0.57
CA SER A 134 -1.24 -11.73 -0.53
C SER A 134 -0.44 -12.93 -0.02
N ASP A 135 -0.86 -14.13 -0.42
CA ASP A 135 -0.22 -15.40 -0.10
C ASP A 135 0.84 -15.86 -1.13
N ARG A 136 1.25 -14.96 -2.02
CA ARG A 136 2.27 -15.27 -3.06
C ARG A 136 3.66 -15.54 -2.49
N LEU A 137 4.05 -14.78 -1.47
CA LEU A 137 5.37 -14.85 -0.83
C LEU A 137 5.28 -15.22 0.65
N THR A 138 4.08 -15.22 1.22
CA THR A 138 3.83 -15.51 2.64
C THR A 138 2.78 -16.60 2.74
N PRO A 139 3.06 -17.74 3.40
CA PRO A 139 2.08 -18.80 3.60
C PRO A 139 0.83 -18.28 4.31
N TRP A 140 -0.35 -18.81 3.92
CA TRP A 140 -1.62 -18.35 4.47
C TRP A 140 -1.70 -18.51 6.00
N GLU A 141 -1.14 -19.57 6.54
CA GLU A 141 -1.09 -19.84 8.00
C GLU A 141 -0.36 -18.71 8.75
N THR A 142 0.67 -18.13 8.13
CA THR A 142 1.38 -16.96 8.68
C THR A 142 0.49 -15.72 8.69
N ILE A 143 -0.28 -15.51 7.61
CA ILE A 143 -1.24 -14.38 7.50
C ILE A 143 -2.35 -14.56 8.54
N GLU A 144 -2.92 -15.75 8.66
CA GLU A 144 -3.93 -16.10 9.67
C GLU A 144 -3.43 -15.81 11.08
N ASN A 145 -2.23 -16.26 11.42
CA ASN A 145 -1.66 -16.00 12.74
C ASN A 145 -1.47 -14.50 13.01
N ARG A 146 -1.03 -13.72 12.01
CA ARG A 146 -0.87 -12.26 12.14
C ARG A 146 -2.22 -11.57 12.37
N LEU A 147 -3.26 -11.94 11.62
CA LEU A 147 -4.62 -11.41 11.79
C LEU A 147 -5.15 -11.70 13.20
N ARG A 148 -5.03 -12.95 13.65
CA ARG A 148 -5.46 -13.38 14.98
C ARG A 148 -4.72 -12.59 16.09
N CYS A 149 -3.39 -12.54 16.04
CA CYS A 149 -2.59 -11.82 17.04
C CYS A 149 -2.90 -10.32 17.07
N ALA A 150 -3.10 -9.68 15.90
CA ALA A 150 -3.48 -8.27 15.86
C ALA A 150 -4.87 -8.03 16.46
N ALA A 151 -5.83 -8.93 16.22
CA ALA A 151 -7.17 -8.86 16.79
C ALA A 151 -7.14 -9.08 18.32
N GLU A 152 -6.44 -10.12 18.80
CA GLU A 152 -6.26 -10.42 20.24
C GLU A 152 -5.54 -9.28 20.97
N GLY A 153 -4.55 -8.65 20.31
CA GLY A 153 -3.84 -7.47 20.83
C GLY A 153 -4.65 -6.17 20.76
N ASN A 154 -5.89 -6.22 20.25
CA ASN A 154 -6.76 -5.04 20.11
C ASN A 154 -6.16 -3.91 19.24
N PHE A 155 -5.36 -4.26 18.22
CA PHE A 155 -4.87 -3.31 17.24
C PHE A 155 -5.99 -2.91 16.27
N ALA A 156 -5.95 -1.67 15.78
CA ALA A 156 -6.60 -1.36 14.50
C ALA A 156 -5.80 -2.03 13.39
N ILE A 157 -6.45 -2.50 12.32
CA ILE A 157 -5.76 -3.24 11.25
C ILE A 157 -6.04 -2.58 9.91
N ALA A 158 -4.98 -2.26 9.16
CA ALA A 158 -5.05 -1.89 7.76
C ALA A 158 -4.70 -3.10 6.89
N ILE A 159 -5.65 -3.59 6.11
CA ILE A 159 -5.53 -4.78 5.27
C ILE A 159 -5.26 -4.36 3.84
N TYR A 160 -4.15 -4.84 3.29
CA TYR A 160 -3.72 -4.65 1.90
C TYR A 160 -3.98 -5.90 1.08
N ASN A 161 -4.18 -5.73 -0.23
CA ASN A 161 -4.45 -6.82 -1.17
C ASN A 161 -5.63 -7.71 -0.73
N PRO A 162 -6.80 -7.13 -0.39
CA PRO A 162 -7.93 -7.87 0.17
C PRO A 162 -8.48 -8.90 -0.80
N ALA A 163 -8.39 -8.67 -2.10
CA ALA A 163 -8.74 -9.63 -3.15
C ALA A 163 -7.97 -9.35 -4.45
N SER A 164 -7.98 -10.33 -5.34
CA SER A 164 -7.53 -10.21 -6.74
C SER A 164 -8.23 -11.26 -7.60
N HIS A 165 -8.09 -11.17 -8.93
CA HIS A 165 -8.73 -12.14 -9.84
C HIS A 165 -8.44 -13.61 -9.46
N GLY A 166 -7.22 -13.94 -9.07
CA GLY A 166 -6.84 -15.30 -8.62
C GLY A 166 -7.10 -15.59 -7.15
N ARG A 167 -7.64 -14.66 -6.38
CA ARG A 167 -7.83 -14.72 -4.91
C ARG A 167 -9.08 -13.95 -4.49
N PRO A 168 -10.25 -14.32 -4.99
CA PRO A 168 -11.49 -13.58 -4.70
C PRO A 168 -11.94 -13.72 -3.24
N ASP A 169 -11.62 -14.83 -2.57
CA ASP A 169 -12.14 -15.19 -1.25
C ASP A 169 -11.23 -14.76 -0.07
N HIS A 170 -10.11 -14.08 -0.34
CA HIS A 170 -9.13 -13.78 0.71
C HIS A 170 -9.68 -12.87 1.80
N LEU A 171 -10.48 -11.84 1.44
CA LEU A 171 -11.14 -11.00 2.45
C LEU A 171 -12.13 -11.80 3.30
N LYS A 172 -12.96 -12.63 2.67
CA LYS A 172 -13.91 -13.49 3.40
C LYS A 172 -13.18 -14.38 4.41
N ARG A 173 -12.10 -15.07 3.98
CA ARG A 173 -11.27 -15.90 4.85
C ARG A 173 -10.64 -15.10 6.01
N ALA A 174 -10.20 -13.87 5.75
CA ALA A 174 -9.67 -12.98 6.79
C ALA A 174 -10.77 -12.60 7.80
N CYS A 175 -11.98 -12.30 7.33
CA CYS A 175 -13.13 -12.03 8.20
C CYS A 175 -13.52 -13.25 9.04
N ASP A 176 -13.51 -14.47 8.46
CA ASP A 176 -13.76 -15.72 9.21
C ASP A 176 -12.77 -15.92 10.37
N ILE A 177 -11.51 -15.50 10.19
CA ILE A 177 -10.50 -15.54 11.26
C ILE A 177 -10.77 -14.48 12.31
N LEU A 178 -11.04 -13.24 11.89
CA LEU A 178 -11.29 -12.12 12.78
C LEU A 178 -12.56 -12.31 13.63
N LEU A 179 -13.62 -12.87 13.05
CA LEU A 179 -14.90 -13.17 13.74
C LEU A 179 -14.77 -14.23 14.85
N ARG A 180 -13.69 -15.00 14.90
CA ARG A 180 -13.40 -15.91 16.04
C ARG A 180 -12.94 -15.15 17.28
N VAL A 181 -12.52 -13.89 17.13
CA VAL A 181 -11.92 -13.05 18.18
C VAL A 181 -12.71 -11.77 18.41
N LEU A 182 -13.23 -11.18 17.35
CA LEU A 182 -13.91 -9.88 17.35
C LEU A 182 -15.42 -10.05 17.16
N PRO A 183 -16.26 -9.18 17.76
CA PRO A 183 -17.72 -9.20 17.55
C PRO A 183 -18.06 -8.78 16.09
N GLU A 184 -19.22 -9.26 15.61
CA GLU A 184 -19.73 -8.93 14.25
C GLU A 184 -19.95 -7.44 14.04
N GLU A 185 -20.28 -6.71 15.12
CA GLU A 185 -20.51 -5.25 15.12
C GLU A 185 -19.22 -4.44 15.09
N ARG A 186 -18.05 -5.08 15.09
CA ARG A 186 -16.76 -4.39 14.99
C ARG A 186 -16.78 -3.48 13.78
N LEU A 187 -16.57 -2.17 14.00
CA LEU A 187 -16.57 -1.18 12.93
C LEU A 187 -15.36 -1.35 12.00
N CYS A 188 -15.64 -1.30 10.73
CA CYS A 188 -14.69 -1.45 9.65
C CYS A 188 -14.89 -0.35 8.61
N GLY A 189 -13.93 -0.19 7.71
CA GLY A 189 -14.01 0.70 6.57
C GLY A 189 -13.38 0.10 5.33
N ILE A 190 -13.90 0.43 4.16
CA ILE A 190 -13.32 0.11 2.87
C ILE A 190 -13.08 1.41 2.15
N VAL A 191 -11.91 1.58 1.53
CA VAL A 191 -11.64 2.67 0.59
C VAL A 191 -11.13 2.08 -0.70
N ARG A 192 -11.76 2.43 -1.81
CA ARG A 192 -11.41 2.00 -3.17
C ARG A 192 -10.83 3.17 -3.93
N ASN A 193 -9.84 2.92 -4.79
CA ASN A 193 -9.23 3.91 -5.69
C ASN A 193 -8.75 5.18 -4.99
N ILE A 194 -8.06 5.03 -3.86
CA ILE A 194 -7.57 6.16 -3.06
C ILE A 194 -6.77 7.14 -3.94
N GLY A 195 -7.17 8.42 -3.96
CA GLY A 195 -6.52 9.47 -4.74
C GLY A 195 -6.62 9.29 -6.28
N ARG A 196 -7.59 8.51 -6.76
CA ARG A 196 -7.81 8.23 -8.19
C ARG A 196 -9.25 8.48 -8.57
N GLU A 197 -9.52 8.53 -9.87
CA GLU A 197 -10.88 8.57 -10.39
C GLU A 197 -11.70 7.38 -9.85
N GLY A 198 -12.95 7.63 -9.48
CA GLY A 198 -13.82 6.64 -8.87
C GLY A 198 -13.47 6.31 -7.41
N GLN A 199 -12.75 7.19 -6.69
CA GLN A 199 -12.56 7.03 -5.25
C GLN A 199 -13.90 6.91 -4.53
N SER A 200 -14.04 5.87 -3.71
CA SER A 200 -15.21 5.67 -2.88
C SER A 200 -14.83 5.10 -1.52
N SER A 201 -15.68 5.32 -0.52
CA SER A 201 -15.48 4.76 0.82
C SER A 201 -16.79 4.30 1.41
N ARG A 202 -16.72 3.32 2.31
CA ARG A 202 -17.86 2.80 3.05
C ARG A 202 -17.43 2.41 4.46
N ILE A 203 -18.22 2.81 5.46
CA ILE A 203 -18.11 2.33 6.83
C ILE A 203 -19.16 1.23 7.00
N LEU A 204 -18.79 0.12 7.63
CA LEU A 204 -19.62 -1.08 7.77
C LEU A 204 -19.16 -1.88 9.00
N THR A 205 -19.89 -2.92 9.36
CA THR A 205 -19.49 -3.85 10.42
C THR A 205 -18.61 -4.98 9.86
N LEU A 206 -17.94 -5.73 10.75
CA LEU A 206 -17.14 -6.89 10.37
C LEU A 206 -18.00 -8.01 9.74
N GLY A 207 -19.24 -8.19 10.25
CA GLY A 207 -20.19 -9.12 9.65
C GLY A 207 -20.56 -8.73 8.21
N GLU A 208 -20.81 -7.44 7.94
CA GLU A 208 -21.08 -6.93 6.59
C GLU A 208 -19.83 -6.98 5.70
N LEU A 209 -18.64 -6.77 6.27
CA LEU A 209 -17.36 -6.81 5.56
C LEU A 209 -17.09 -8.18 4.93
N GLN A 210 -17.52 -9.27 5.59
CA GLN A 210 -17.36 -10.64 5.09
C GLN A 210 -17.99 -10.86 3.71
N ALA A 211 -19.09 -10.15 3.40
CA ALA A 211 -19.81 -10.23 2.12
C ALA A 211 -19.48 -9.06 1.18
N ALA A 212 -18.53 -8.19 1.54
CA ALA A 212 -18.24 -7.01 0.75
C ALA A 212 -17.46 -7.36 -0.54
N ASP A 213 -17.86 -6.70 -1.64
CA ASP A 213 -17.12 -6.75 -2.90
C ASP A 213 -15.88 -5.85 -2.82
N VAL A 214 -14.71 -6.45 -3.01
CA VAL A 214 -13.41 -5.78 -3.00
C VAL A 214 -12.50 -6.31 -4.09
N ASP A 215 -11.54 -5.50 -4.48
CA ASP A 215 -10.50 -5.85 -5.45
C ASP A 215 -9.11 -5.40 -4.96
N MET A 216 -8.12 -5.49 -5.83
CA MET A 216 -6.74 -5.09 -5.52
C MET A 216 -6.53 -3.57 -5.34
N PHE A 217 -7.53 -2.75 -5.68
CA PHE A 217 -7.50 -1.29 -5.50
C PHE A 217 -8.19 -0.85 -4.22
N CYS A 218 -8.65 -1.81 -3.41
CA CYS A 218 -9.25 -1.56 -2.11
C CYS A 218 -8.21 -1.68 -0.99
N THR A 219 -8.37 -0.81 0.01
CA THR A 219 -7.73 -0.95 1.34
C THR A 219 -8.83 -1.08 2.37
N VAL A 220 -8.72 -2.08 3.23
CA VAL A 220 -9.72 -2.36 4.27
C VAL A 220 -9.16 -1.98 5.63
N PHE A 221 -10.00 -1.42 6.48
CA PHE A 221 -9.68 -1.02 7.83
C PHE A 221 -10.58 -1.74 8.81
N VAL A 222 -10.00 -2.40 9.80
CA VAL A 222 -10.73 -3.01 10.91
C VAL A 222 -10.38 -2.22 12.17
N GLY A 223 -11.40 -1.66 12.82
CA GLY A 223 -11.20 -0.87 14.03
C GLY A 223 -10.87 -1.73 15.26
N ASN A 224 -10.37 -1.09 16.32
CA ASN A 224 -10.19 -1.72 17.61
C ASN A 224 -11.46 -1.58 18.51
N SER A 225 -11.39 -1.98 19.77
CA SER A 225 -12.53 -1.92 20.71
C SER A 225 -13.04 -0.49 21.00
N SER A 226 -12.21 0.54 20.75
CA SER A 226 -12.56 1.95 20.98
C SER A 226 -13.05 2.65 19.74
N THR A 227 -12.96 2.00 18.56
CA THR A 227 -13.34 2.60 17.29
C THR A 227 -14.83 2.93 17.25
N LYS A 228 -15.18 4.12 16.78
CA LYS A 228 -16.55 4.62 16.70
C LYS A 228 -16.75 5.50 15.47
N VAL A 229 -18.00 5.74 15.11
CA VAL A 229 -18.38 6.69 14.08
C VAL A 229 -18.79 8.01 14.75
N VAL A 230 -18.19 9.12 14.30
CA VAL A 230 -18.53 10.46 14.78
C VAL A 230 -18.75 11.35 13.54
N ASN A 231 -19.94 11.88 13.38
CA ASN A 231 -20.33 12.72 12.24
C ASN A 231 -19.97 12.09 10.88
N GLY A 232 -20.19 10.79 10.74
CA GLY A 232 -19.89 10.06 9.51
C GLY A 232 -18.40 9.65 9.33
N ALA A 233 -17.52 10.07 10.23
CA ALA A 233 -16.11 9.69 10.20
C ALA A 233 -15.83 8.48 11.11
N LEU A 234 -15.04 7.53 10.60
CA LEU A 234 -14.53 6.40 11.39
C LEU A 234 -13.28 6.85 12.16
N ILE A 235 -13.35 6.81 13.48
CA ILE A 235 -12.25 7.25 14.34
C ILE A 235 -11.90 6.19 15.41
N THR A 236 -10.63 6.13 15.76
CA THR A 236 -10.13 5.35 16.90
C THR A 236 -9.52 6.30 17.92
N PRO A 237 -10.23 6.62 19.04
CA PRO A 237 -9.74 7.58 20.02
C PRO A 237 -8.46 7.13 20.72
N ARG A 238 -7.59 8.07 21.05
CA ARG A 238 -6.36 7.81 21.85
C ARG A 238 -6.63 7.68 23.36
N GLY A 239 -7.87 7.94 23.81
CA GLY A 239 -8.24 7.83 25.23
C GLY A 239 -7.93 9.09 26.05
N TYR A 240 -7.93 10.27 25.42
CA TYR A 240 -7.85 11.53 26.18
C TYR A 240 -9.02 11.61 27.16
N ARG A 241 -8.70 12.01 28.41
CA ARG A 241 -9.70 12.26 29.45
C ARG A 241 -10.29 13.65 29.27
N ASN A 242 -11.61 13.80 29.45
CA ASN A 242 -12.33 15.08 29.38
C ASN A 242 -12.48 15.70 27.96
N VAL A 243 -12.65 14.88 26.95
CA VAL A 243 -13.01 15.31 25.58
C VAL A 243 -14.42 14.84 25.24
#